data_8111974b9c26cf7cec9f105166b399cd
#
_entry.id   8111974b9c26cf7cec9f105166b399cd
#
_cell.length_a   1.000
_cell.length_b   1.000
_cell.length_c   1.000
_cell.angle_alpha   90.00
_cell.angle_beta   90.00
_cell.angle_gamma   90.00
#
_symmetry.space_group_name_H-M   'P 1'
#
loop_
_entity.id
_entity.type
_entity.pdbx_description
1 polymer ?
#
loop_
_entity_poly.entity_id
_entity_poly.type
_entity_poly.pdbx_seq_one_letter_code
_entity_poly.pdbx_strand_id
1 'polypeptide(L)'
;KNNYPYQDRQDLGYHTFTYSLVGHAGGLDKAQVVKESEVLNQRLKAFAAEKHSGTLGKAFSFASSDNSNVVIKALKKAESSDEYVVRVYETGGKAPQNAVLTFAGTITSAVEADGTEKSIGSADFSDNQLEVSIQPNSIKTYKVRFNDNKKEELRCEQLPLNYDRKCFSWNEFRWEANFEAGYSY
;
A
#
# COMPACT_ATOMS: atom_id res chain seq x y z
N LYS A 1 45.63 4.28 0.67
CA LYS A 1 44.63 3.25 1.04
C LYS A 1 43.85 3.79 2.23
N ASN A 2 42.62 4.18 2.02
CA ASN A 2 41.72 4.53 3.11
C ASN A 2 41.29 3.22 3.81
N ASN A 3 41.93 2.92 4.92
CA ASN A 3 41.47 1.88 5.82
C ASN A 3 40.27 2.43 6.57
N TYR A 4 39.08 2.09 6.12
CA TYR A 4 37.83 2.29 6.89
C TYR A 4 37.82 1.22 7.99
N PRO A 5 37.89 1.59 9.29
CA PRO A 5 38.00 0.62 10.38
C PRO A 5 36.69 -0.19 10.64
N TYR A 6 35.63 0.06 9.89
CA TYR A 6 34.29 -0.54 10.07
C TYR A 6 33.74 -1.04 8.74
N GLN A 7 34.41 -2.01 8.13
CA GLN A 7 33.96 -2.60 6.86
C GLN A 7 32.61 -3.31 6.97
N ASP A 8 32.31 -3.87 8.12
CA ASP A 8 31.04 -4.52 8.46
C ASP A 8 29.84 -3.55 8.55
N ARG A 9 30.10 -2.24 8.54
CA ARG A 9 29.07 -1.18 8.44
C ARG A 9 28.92 -0.61 7.04
N GLN A 10 29.70 -1.11 6.10
CA GLN A 10 29.58 -0.74 4.70
C GLN A 10 28.66 -1.72 4.02
N ASP A 11 27.74 -1.17 3.23
CA ASP A 11 26.83 -1.95 2.42
C ASP A 11 27.60 -2.53 1.22
N LEU A 12 28.36 -3.60 1.50
CA LEU A 12 29.15 -4.29 0.49
C LEU A 12 28.28 -5.31 -0.21
N GLY A 13 28.28 -5.31 -1.52
CA GLY A 13 27.54 -6.28 -2.30
C GLY A 13 27.07 -5.74 -3.64
N TYR A 14 26.16 -6.46 -4.24
CA TYR A 14 25.56 -6.08 -5.51
C TYR A 14 24.29 -5.27 -5.26
N HIS A 15 24.24 -4.03 -5.79
CA HIS A 15 23.13 -3.12 -5.61
C HIS A 15 22.49 -2.81 -6.96
N THR A 16 21.17 -2.82 -6.99
CA THR A 16 20.40 -2.42 -8.16
C THR A 16 19.59 -1.17 -7.84
N PHE A 17 19.75 -0.15 -8.65
CA PHE A 17 19.01 1.11 -8.53
C PHE A 17 18.12 1.31 -9.76
N THR A 18 16.92 1.79 -9.54
CA THR A 18 16.02 2.21 -10.61
C THR A 18 15.71 3.69 -10.45
N TYR A 19 15.87 4.46 -11.52
CA TYR A 19 15.49 5.87 -11.55
C TYR A 19 14.78 6.19 -12.87
N SER A 20 13.99 7.24 -12.86
CA SER A 20 13.34 7.77 -14.07
C SER A 20 13.49 9.28 -14.16
N LEU A 21 13.39 9.79 -15.37
CA LEU A 21 13.37 11.22 -15.65
C LEU A 21 12.00 11.60 -16.19
N VAL A 22 11.38 12.60 -15.58
CA VAL A 22 10.07 13.10 -15.97
C VAL A 22 10.23 14.56 -16.43
N GLY A 23 10.04 14.80 -17.73
CA GLY A 23 9.98 16.16 -18.29
C GLY A 23 8.64 16.80 -18.02
N HIS A 24 8.61 18.03 -17.54
CA HIS A 24 7.38 18.76 -17.25
C HIS A 24 7.51 20.25 -17.48
N ALA A 25 6.38 20.93 -17.70
CA ALA A 25 6.29 22.37 -17.72
C ALA A 25 5.74 22.89 -16.38
N GLY A 26 6.37 23.93 -15.83
CA GLY A 26 5.93 24.55 -14.58
C GLY A 26 6.65 24.02 -13.34
N GLY A 27 6.12 24.31 -12.16
CA GLY A 27 6.69 23.92 -10.88
C GLY A 27 6.46 22.44 -10.53
N LEU A 28 7.16 21.97 -9.50
CA LEU A 28 7.11 20.59 -9.04
C LEU A 28 5.69 20.11 -8.67
N ASP A 29 4.91 20.98 -8.07
CA ASP A 29 3.52 20.77 -7.70
C ASP A 29 2.58 20.54 -8.89
N LYS A 30 2.92 21.11 -10.06
CA LYS A 30 2.17 20.94 -11.31
C LYS A 30 2.58 19.71 -12.11
N ALA A 31 3.73 19.13 -11.80
CA ALA A 31 4.31 18.04 -12.54
C ALA A 31 3.80 16.65 -12.16
N GLN A 32 2.96 16.54 -11.16
CA GLN A 32 2.51 15.24 -10.62
C GLN A 32 3.67 14.29 -10.27
N VAL A 33 4.82 14.85 -9.88
CA VAL A 33 6.06 14.07 -9.65
C VAL A 33 5.86 13.02 -8.57
N VAL A 34 5.05 13.32 -7.55
CA VAL A 34 4.72 12.34 -6.49
C VAL A 34 4.01 11.13 -7.09
N LYS A 35 3.04 11.35 -7.97
CA LYS A 35 2.30 10.26 -8.63
C LYS A 35 3.21 9.41 -9.52
N GLU A 36 4.08 10.04 -10.28
CA GLU A 36 5.06 9.32 -11.12
C GLU A 36 6.05 8.52 -10.26
N SER A 37 6.48 9.08 -9.12
CA SER A 37 7.30 8.39 -8.14
C SER A 37 6.59 7.16 -7.55
N GLU A 38 5.31 7.27 -7.24
CA GLU A 38 4.52 6.13 -6.75
C GLU A 38 4.41 5.03 -7.81
N VAL A 39 4.16 5.39 -9.07
CA VAL A 39 4.11 4.42 -10.19
C VAL A 39 5.45 3.71 -10.37
N LEU A 40 6.58 4.43 -10.23
CA LEU A 40 7.90 3.84 -10.33
C LEU A 40 8.18 2.83 -9.20
N ASN A 41 7.79 3.18 -7.97
CA ASN A 41 8.08 2.38 -6.78
C ASN A 41 7.05 1.25 -6.55
N GLN A 42 5.80 1.47 -6.97
CA GLN A 42 4.71 0.52 -6.83
C GLN A 42 4.15 0.14 -8.20
N ARG A 43 4.91 -0.65 -8.93
CA ARG A 43 4.55 -1.05 -10.29
C ARG A 43 3.22 -1.78 -10.32
N LEU A 44 2.39 -1.43 -11.30
CA LEU A 44 1.15 -2.13 -11.57
C LEU A 44 1.45 -3.60 -11.91
N LYS A 45 0.63 -4.50 -11.37
CA LYS A 45 0.67 -5.92 -11.71
C LYS A 45 -0.51 -6.21 -12.63
N ALA A 46 -0.22 -6.83 -13.77
CA ALA A 46 -1.23 -7.29 -14.71
C ALA A 46 -1.27 -8.82 -14.72
N PHE A 47 -2.47 -9.36 -14.76
CA PHE A 47 -2.71 -10.79 -14.94
C PHE A 47 -3.91 -10.99 -15.85
N ALA A 48 -3.89 -12.08 -16.59
CA ALA A 48 -5.02 -12.45 -17.45
C ALA A 48 -6.09 -13.13 -16.60
N ALA A 49 -7.33 -12.78 -16.85
CA ALA A 49 -8.49 -13.46 -16.29
C ALA A 49 -9.48 -13.75 -17.40
N GLU A 50 -10.12 -14.91 -17.33
CA GLU A 50 -11.20 -15.24 -18.23
C GLU A 50 -12.48 -14.44 -17.89
N LYS A 51 -13.44 -14.43 -18.80
CA LYS A 51 -14.73 -13.78 -18.56
C LYS A 51 -15.45 -14.46 -17.39
N HIS A 52 -15.71 -13.68 -16.36
CA HIS A 52 -16.44 -14.13 -15.18
C HIS A 52 -17.47 -13.08 -14.74
N SER A 53 -18.44 -13.49 -13.94
CA SER A 53 -19.35 -12.58 -13.26
C SER A 53 -18.66 -11.94 -12.05
N GLY A 54 -19.08 -10.74 -11.66
CA GLY A 54 -18.59 -10.04 -10.48
C GLY A 54 -19.39 -8.78 -10.21
N THR A 55 -19.28 -8.27 -8.99
CA THR A 55 -20.03 -7.08 -8.51
C THR A 55 -19.22 -5.79 -8.55
N LEU A 56 -17.90 -5.86 -8.70
CA LEU A 56 -17.01 -4.70 -8.62
C LEU A 56 -16.89 -3.90 -9.94
N GLY A 57 -17.46 -4.41 -11.03
CA GLY A 57 -17.40 -3.76 -12.34
C GLY A 57 -16.01 -3.83 -12.98
N LYS A 58 -15.74 -2.90 -13.92
CA LYS A 58 -14.46 -2.84 -14.65
C LYS A 58 -13.37 -2.07 -13.92
N ALA A 59 -13.74 -1.27 -12.94
CA ALA A 59 -12.82 -0.48 -12.11
C ALA A 59 -13.39 -0.42 -10.70
N PHE A 60 -12.52 -0.57 -9.72
CA PHE A 60 -12.88 -0.50 -8.32
C PHE A 60 -11.73 0.14 -7.53
N SER A 61 -12.07 1.02 -6.58
CA SER A 61 -11.14 1.57 -5.61
C SER A 61 -11.71 1.36 -4.21
N PHE A 62 -10.92 0.80 -3.31
CA PHE A 62 -11.32 0.64 -1.92
C PHE A 62 -11.32 1.98 -1.17
N ALA A 63 -10.39 2.87 -1.49
CA ALA A 63 -10.27 4.20 -0.91
C ALA A 63 -9.77 5.19 -1.96
N SER A 64 -10.27 6.42 -1.91
CA SER A 64 -9.84 7.52 -2.76
C SER A 64 -9.82 8.83 -2.00
N SER A 65 -9.01 9.78 -2.42
CA SER A 65 -8.96 11.17 -1.92
C SER A 65 -9.47 12.11 -3.02
N ASP A 66 -10.25 13.10 -2.65
CA ASP A 66 -10.70 14.17 -3.56
C ASP A 66 -9.63 15.25 -3.78
N ASN A 67 -8.59 15.27 -2.96
CA ASN A 67 -7.49 16.24 -3.04
C ASN A 67 -6.19 15.55 -3.47
N SER A 68 -5.66 15.93 -4.62
CA SER A 68 -4.42 15.37 -5.17
C SER A 68 -3.16 15.61 -4.32
N ASN A 69 -3.19 16.61 -3.44
CA ASN A 69 -2.09 16.88 -2.51
C ASN A 69 -2.19 16.07 -1.21
N VAL A 70 -3.28 15.35 -0.98
CA VAL A 70 -3.46 14.47 0.17
C VAL A 70 -3.50 13.02 -0.32
N VAL A 71 -2.40 12.33 -0.15
CA VAL A 71 -2.17 11.00 -0.70
C VAL A 71 -2.37 9.94 0.39
N ILE A 72 -3.17 8.92 0.07
CA ILE A 72 -3.29 7.73 0.92
C ILE A 72 -2.03 6.88 0.73
N LYS A 73 -1.18 6.85 1.74
CA LYS A 73 0.11 6.14 1.68
C LYS A 73 0.02 4.71 2.16
N ALA A 74 -0.83 4.43 3.10
CA ALA A 74 -1.01 3.09 3.61
C ALA A 74 -2.47 2.84 3.99
N LEU A 75 -2.92 1.64 3.68
CA LEU A 75 -4.17 1.06 4.14
C LEU A 75 -3.86 -0.36 4.59
N LYS A 76 -4.00 -0.61 5.88
CA LYS A 76 -3.68 -1.92 6.47
C LYS A 76 -4.64 -2.26 7.60
N LYS A 77 -4.70 -3.52 8.00
CA LYS A 77 -5.36 -3.90 9.25
C LYS A 77 -4.54 -3.39 10.43
N ALA A 78 -5.20 -2.93 11.50
CA ALA A 78 -4.55 -2.54 12.74
C ALA A 78 -3.91 -3.77 13.42
N GLU A 79 -2.81 -3.55 14.15
CA GLU A 79 -2.06 -4.66 14.79
C GLU A 79 -2.81 -5.26 15.97
N SER A 80 -3.54 -4.44 16.72
CA SER A 80 -4.18 -4.84 17.98
C SER A 80 -5.71 -4.83 17.96
N SER A 81 -6.33 -4.53 16.81
CA SER A 81 -7.79 -4.43 16.70
C SER A 81 -8.31 -4.81 15.32
N ASP A 82 -9.64 -4.93 15.17
CA ASP A 82 -10.29 -5.20 13.89
C ASP A 82 -10.52 -3.94 13.04
N GLU A 83 -9.89 -2.83 13.38
CA GLU A 83 -9.94 -1.59 12.62
C GLU A 83 -8.95 -1.61 11.46
N TYR A 84 -9.16 -0.72 10.52
CA TYR A 84 -8.20 -0.45 9.45
C TYR A 84 -7.45 0.83 9.77
N VAL A 85 -6.14 0.81 9.52
CA VAL A 85 -5.27 1.97 9.64
C VAL A 85 -5.13 2.60 8.27
N VAL A 86 -5.47 3.88 8.19
CA VAL A 86 -5.32 4.72 7.00
C VAL A 86 -4.28 5.78 7.29
N ARG A 87 -3.19 5.82 6.53
CA ARG A 87 -2.18 6.89 6.63
C ARG A 87 -2.22 7.76 5.41
N VAL A 88 -2.31 9.04 5.63
CA VAL A 88 -2.28 10.07 4.60
C VAL A 88 -1.11 11.01 4.83
N TYR A 89 -0.56 11.55 3.77
CA TYR A 89 0.43 12.61 3.85
C TYR A 89 0.14 13.72 2.85
N GLU A 90 0.57 14.92 3.21
CA GLU A 90 0.42 16.11 2.41
C GLU A 90 1.69 16.33 1.58
N THR A 91 1.54 16.51 0.26
CA THR A 91 2.63 16.56 -0.71
C THR A 91 2.91 17.95 -1.30
N GLY A 92 2.01 18.90 -1.13
CA GLY A 92 2.12 20.25 -1.70
C GLY A 92 3.09 21.16 -0.95
N GLY A 93 3.22 20.95 0.37
CA GLY A 93 4.18 21.64 1.23
C GLY A 93 3.96 23.13 1.45
N LYS A 94 2.92 23.75 0.88
CA LYS A 94 2.73 25.20 0.86
C LYS A 94 1.71 25.71 1.88
N ALA A 95 0.64 24.98 2.06
CA ALA A 95 -0.49 25.39 2.91
C ALA A 95 -1.20 24.15 3.48
N PRO A 96 -1.90 24.30 4.62
CA PRO A 96 -2.78 23.25 5.12
C PRO A 96 -3.78 22.81 4.05
N GLN A 97 -4.06 21.52 3.97
CA GLN A 97 -5.00 20.94 3.03
C GLN A 97 -6.18 20.30 3.76
N ASN A 98 -7.35 20.39 3.16
CA ASN A 98 -8.49 19.60 3.52
C ASN A 98 -8.78 18.60 2.41
N ALA A 99 -9.17 17.40 2.79
CA ALA A 99 -9.54 16.34 1.87
C ALA A 99 -10.69 15.51 2.44
N VAL A 100 -11.46 14.93 1.55
CA VAL A 100 -12.44 13.91 1.89
C VAL A 100 -11.94 12.58 1.33
N LEU A 101 -11.71 11.64 2.23
CA LEU A 101 -11.41 10.27 1.83
C LEU A 101 -12.70 9.49 1.70
N THR A 102 -12.96 8.94 0.53
CA THR A 102 -14.14 8.11 0.26
C THR A 102 -13.75 6.64 0.21
N PHE A 103 -14.45 5.80 0.97
CA PHE A 103 -14.24 4.36 1.05
C PHE A 103 -15.35 3.58 0.38
N ALA A 104 -15.06 2.34 0.00
CA ALA A 104 -16.06 1.42 -0.54
C ALA A 104 -17.07 0.91 0.51
N GLY A 105 -16.71 0.95 1.78
CA GLY A 105 -17.54 0.51 2.90
C GLY A 105 -18.02 1.68 3.76
N THR A 106 -19.18 1.53 4.41
CA THR A 106 -19.70 2.50 5.37
C THR A 106 -18.88 2.49 6.66
N ILE A 107 -18.49 3.65 7.13
CA ILE A 107 -17.71 3.84 8.34
C ILE A 107 -18.64 3.74 9.55
N THR A 108 -18.28 2.94 10.54
CA THR A 108 -19.01 2.82 11.82
C THR A 108 -18.30 3.53 12.96
N SER A 109 -16.98 3.70 12.87
CA SER A 109 -16.19 4.52 13.77
C SER A 109 -14.90 4.98 13.10
N ALA A 110 -14.45 6.18 13.47
CA ALA A 110 -13.15 6.70 13.07
C ALA A 110 -12.51 7.49 14.21
N VAL A 111 -11.20 7.33 14.38
CA VAL A 111 -10.40 8.09 15.36
C VAL A 111 -9.06 8.47 14.73
N GLU A 112 -8.55 9.64 15.09
CA GLU A 112 -7.17 10.01 14.77
C GLU A 112 -6.21 9.24 15.69
N ALA A 113 -5.12 8.75 15.14
CA ALA A 113 -4.12 7.95 15.84
C ALA A 113 -2.70 8.48 15.58
N ASP A 114 -1.77 8.13 16.44
CA ASP A 114 -0.35 8.38 16.24
C ASP A 114 0.29 7.33 15.30
N GLY A 115 1.61 7.46 15.07
CA GLY A 115 2.36 6.52 14.23
C GLY A 115 2.42 5.08 14.78
N THR A 116 2.13 4.89 16.08
CA THR A 116 2.06 3.60 16.77
C THR A 116 0.64 3.05 16.89
N GLU A 117 -0.32 3.66 16.21
CA GLU A 117 -1.75 3.28 16.18
C GLU A 117 -2.51 3.52 17.49
N LYS A 118 -1.96 4.31 18.39
CA LYS A 118 -2.69 4.76 19.59
C LYS A 118 -3.61 5.90 19.25
N SER A 119 -4.86 5.83 19.69
CA SER A 119 -5.84 6.90 19.47
C SER A 119 -5.44 8.16 20.21
N ILE A 120 -5.44 9.31 19.52
CA ILE A 120 -5.08 10.63 20.04
C ILE A 120 -6.20 11.65 19.92
N GLY A 121 -7.23 11.39 19.13
CA GLY A 121 -8.35 12.31 18.95
C GLY A 121 -9.52 11.66 18.21
N SER A 122 -10.62 12.42 18.12
CA SER A 122 -11.76 12.08 17.26
C SER A 122 -11.43 12.38 15.80
N ALA A 123 -12.14 11.72 14.90
CA ALA A 123 -12.12 12.01 13.48
C ALA A 123 -13.55 12.23 13.00
N ASP A 124 -13.74 13.21 12.12
CA ASP A 124 -15.06 13.55 11.56
C ASP A 124 -15.32 12.66 10.35
N PHE A 125 -16.45 11.97 10.38
CA PHE A 125 -16.85 11.08 9.27
C PHE A 125 -18.37 11.08 9.09
N SER A 126 -18.80 10.77 7.90
CA SER A 126 -20.22 10.60 7.56
C SER A 126 -20.35 9.53 6.49
N ASP A 127 -21.18 8.52 6.74
CA ASP A 127 -21.39 7.38 5.85
C ASP A 127 -20.05 6.69 5.48
N ASN A 128 -19.60 6.81 4.25
CA ASN A 128 -18.36 6.24 3.75
C ASN A 128 -17.25 7.28 3.56
N GLN A 129 -17.40 8.47 4.11
CA GLN A 129 -16.49 9.59 3.96
C GLN A 129 -15.81 9.95 5.27
N LEU A 130 -14.51 10.17 5.24
CA LEU A 130 -13.68 10.63 6.35
C LEU A 130 -13.10 11.99 5.99
N GLU A 131 -13.35 13.00 6.83
CA GLU A 131 -12.79 14.34 6.66
C GLU A 131 -11.38 14.42 7.24
N VAL A 132 -10.46 14.96 6.45
CA VAL A 132 -9.05 15.10 6.81
C VAL A 132 -8.65 16.56 6.70
N SER A 133 -8.10 17.11 7.77
CA SER A 133 -7.37 18.38 7.76
C SER A 133 -5.92 18.11 8.11
N ILE A 134 -4.99 18.49 7.24
CA ILE A 134 -3.58 18.10 7.36
C ILE A 134 -2.67 19.29 7.08
N GLN A 135 -1.62 19.44 7.90
CA GLN A 135 -0.63 20.50 7.76
C GLN A 135 0.35 20.21 6.62
N PRO A 136 1.04 21.23 6.09
CA PRO A 136 2.04 21.04 5.05
C PRO A 136 3.13 20.04 5.46
N ASN A 137 3.52 19.16 4.54
CA ASN A 137 4.57 18.15 4.73
C ASN A 137 4.35 17.24 5.95
N SER A 138 3.12 17.06 6.40
CA SER A 138 2.82 16.23 7.56
C SER A 138 2.14 14.91 7.18
N ILE A 139 2.11 14.01 8.14
CA ILE A 139 1.45 12.70 8.04
C ILE A 139 0.37 12.66 9.10
N LYS A 140 -0.79 12.12 8.74
CA LYS A 140 -1.86 11.77 9.69
C LYS A 140 -2.22 10.30 9.56
N THR A 141 -2.57 9.73 10.69
CA THR A 141 -3.01 8.33 10.79
C THR A 141 -4.41 8.30 11.36
N TYR A 142 -5.27 7.50 10.78
CA TYR A 142 -6.63 7.25 11.26
C TYR A 142 -6.84 5.77 11.44
N LYS A 143 -7.59 5.39 12.47
CA LYS A 143 -8.17 4.06 12.60
C LYS A 143 -9.64 4.14 12.25
N VAL A 144 -10.05 3.31 11.32
CA VAL A 144 -11.41 3.31 10.76
C VAL A 144 -11.99 1.91 10.85
N ARG A 145 -13.21 1.81 11.33
CA ARG A 145 -13.98 0.57 11.34
C ARG A 145 -15.11 0.69 10.30
N PHE A 146 -15.21 -0.30 9.47
CA PHE A 146 -16.27 -0.39 8.49
C PHE A 146 -17.37 -1.34 8.97
N ASN A 147 -18.59 -1.12 8.48
CA ASN A 147 -19.66 -2.07 8.66
C ASN A 147 -19.32 -3.32 7.84
N ASP A 148 -18.97 -4.41 8.53
CA ASP A 148 -18.76 -5.71 7.90
C ASP A 148 -20.12 -6.26 7.45
N ASN A 149 -20.59 -5.86 6.27
CA ASN A 149 -21.64 -6.57 5.60
C ASN A 149 -21.11 -7.97 5.28
N LYS A 150 -21.40 -8.89 6.21
CA LYS A 150 -21.16 -10.35 6.12
C LYS A 150 -19.92 -10.69 5.29
N LYS A 151 -18.84 -11.01 5.96
CA LYS A 151 -17.82 -11.90 5.39
C LYS A 151 -18.56 -13.18 4.96
N GLU A 152 -18.86 -13.32 3.69
CA GLU A 152 -18.81 -14.65 3.12
C GLU A 152 -17.39 -15.12 3.40
N GLU A 153 -17.24 -16.10 4.26
CA GLU A 153 -15.97 -16.80 4.37
C GLU A 153 -15.63 -17.25 2.96
N LEU A 154 -14.67 -16.57 2.35
CA LEU A 154 -14.04 -17.09 1.16
C LEU A 154 -13.48 -18.44 1.59
N ARG A 155 -14.23 -19.51 1.33
CA ARG A 155 -13.70 -20.84 1.39
C ARG A 155 -12.58 -20.89 0.36
N CYS A 156 -11.38 -20.63 0.80
CA CYS A 156 -10.21 -21.02 0.06
C CYS A 156 -10.26 -22.56 0.04
N GLU A 157 -10.92 -23.13 -0.94
CA GLU A 157 -10.63 -24.51 -1.31
C GLU A 157 -9.16 -24.53 -1.67
N GLN A 158 -8.36 -25.20 -0.89
CA GLN A 158 -7.01 -25.52 -1.28
C GLN A 158 -7.15 -26.40 -2.52
N LEU A 159 -7.04 -25.78 -3.68
CA LEU A 159 -6.84 -26.52 -4.91
C LEU A 159 -5.60 -27.39 -4.68
N PRO A 160 -5.68 -28.70 -4.79
CA PRO A 160 -4.50 -29.53 -4.72
C PRO A 160 -3.59 -29.10 -5.86
N LEU A 161 -2.58 -28.32 -5.52
CA LEU A 161 -1.53 -27.99 -6.46
C LEU A 161 -0.82 -29.31 -6.77
N ASN A 162 -1.04 -29.79 -7.98
CA ASN A 162 -0.53 -31.05 -8.47
C ASN A 162 0.94 -30.91 -8.87
N TYR A 163 1.78 -30.48 -7.94
CA TYR A 163 3.22 -30.46 -8.12
C TYR A 163 3.91 -31.43 -7.16
N ASP A 164 4.87 -32.12 -7.66
CA ASP A 164 5.65 -33.08 -6.88
C ASP A 164 6.62 -32.32 -5.96
N ARG A 165 6.34 -32.30 -4.66
CA ARG A 165 7.22 -31.74 -3.62
C ARG A 165 8.35 -32.68 -3.19
N LYS A 166 8.50 -33.86 -3.80
CA LYS A 166 9.49 -34.84 -3.36
C LYS A 166 10.93 -34.35 -3.47
N CYS A 167 11.17 -33.34 -4.28
CA CYS A 167 12.50 -32.78 -4.50
C CYS A 167 12.86 -31.66 -3.52
N PHE A 168 11.95 -31.25 -2.64
CA PHE A 168 12.18 -30.12 -1.76
C PHE A 168 12.65 -30.56 -0.37
N SER A 169 13.95 -30.81 -0.25
CA SER A 169 14.63 -30.68 1.04
C SER A 169 15.46 -29.39 1.05
N TRP A 170 15.59 -28.75 2.22
CA TRP A 170 16.46 -27.58 2.35
C TRP A 170 17.92 -27.86 1.94
N ASN A 171 18.36 -29.09 2.06
CA ASN A 171 19.71 -29.51 1.70
C ASN A 171 19.91 -29.66 0.19
N GLU A 172 18.83 -29.82 -0.57
CA GLU A 172 18.80 -29.93 -2.01
C GLU A 172 18.27 -28.66 -2.67
N PHE A 173 17.89 -27.66 -1.85
CA PHE A 173 17.40 -26.39 -2.35
C PHE A 173 18.54 -25.61 -3.00
N ARG A 174 18.67 -25.83 -4.27
CA ARG A 174 19.40 -24.95 -5.16
C ARG A 174 18.36 -24.21 -5.97
N TRP A 175 18.57 -22.95 -6.19
CA TRP A 175 17.66 -22.17 -7.01
C TRP A 175 17.54 -22.75 -8.45
N GLU A 176 18.58 -23.40 -8.96
CA GLU A 176 18.56 -24.16 -10.21
C GLU A 176 17.61 -25.34 -10.14
N ALA A 177 17.59 -26.06 -9.04
CA ALA A 177 16.69 -27.20 -8.86
C ALA A 177 15.21 -26.77 -8.80
N ASN A 178 14.93 -25.58 -8.27
CA ASN A 178 13.59 -25.00 -8.35
C ASN A 178 13.14 -24.73 -9.79
N PHE A 179 14.04 -24.28 -10.62
CA PHE A 179 13.76 -24.02 -12.01
C PHE A 179 13.50 -25.33 -12.78
N GLU A 180 14.31 -26.35 -12.53
CA GLU A 180 14.16 -27.67 -13.13
C GLU A 180 12.90 -28.40 -12.64
N ALA A 181 12.48 -28.18 -11.42
CA ALA A 181 11.26 -28.74 -10.87
C ALA A 181 9.97 -28.02 -11.34
N GLY A 182 10.08 -26.99 -12.16
CA GLY A 182 8.93 -26.28 -12.70
C GLY A 182 8.21 -25.37 -11.69
N TYR A 183 8.85 -25.01 -10.58
CA TYR A 183 8.29 -24.04 -9.66
C TYR A 183 8.54 -22.64 -10.20
N SER A 184 7.52 -22.03 -10.74
CA SER A 184 7.49 -20.59 -11.02
C SER A 184 7.01 -19.89 -9.76
N TYR A 185 7.81 -18.96 -9.27
CA TYR A 185 7.43 -18.04 -8.23
C TYR A 185 6.74 -16.80 -8.81
#